data_fe6da976f59baed508340471a4e0977d
#
_entry.id   fe6da976f59baed508340471a4e0977d
#
_cell.length_a   1.000
_cell.length_b   1.000
_cell.length_c   1.000
_cell.angle_alpha   90.00
_cell.angle_beta   90.00
_cell.angle_gamma   90.00
#
_symmetry.space_group_name_H-M   'P 1'
#
loop_
_entity.id
_entity.type
_entity.pdbx_description
1 polymer ?
#
loop_
_entity_poly.entity_id
_entity_poly.type
_entity_poly.pdbx_seq_one_letter_code
_entity_poly.pdbx_strand_id
1 'polypeptide(L)'
;MTVSLCVKLRGLNMYLTKDEERILAGEFGEGTQKALELLVAIGDAYDAERMIPVSRAHAASSGQEGDLYFVELLANGGAKCKVPTSTNPVYDIPYFHKIFANIPENEADVAKRVMDGYRRLGAILSWSCVPYLAENIPLFGETVAFSESSATPYVNSVIGARTNREAAQSALAAGVVGKTPLYGLHIKENRKGTHLVKVSATLKDEFDYTLLGYYVGKQIGYGIPVLTGISARPNTEELINFCAMSNVSGAISMFYMPGLTVEASTVEEAFQDDVPKDEISVTDRELKKAYDELQTASGKIDFVLLGCPHYTLKQLEEVAGLLKGKKIREGVSFWVCTSATARILAERNGYVGIIEGAGGRVVVDTCIDEPCWFAFKDKVGMTDSPKCAYYRRFKDAMVGRLEDCVDAAVKGRRE
;
A
#
# COMPACT_ATOMS: atom_id res chain seq x y z
N MET A 1 -32.63 2.87 -22.15
CA MET A 1 -31.94 3.82 -21.23
C MET A 1 -33.00 4.41 -20.32
N THR A 2 -33.18 3.82 -19.15
CA THR A 2 -34.11 4.35 -18.12
C THR A 2 -33.31 5.37 -17.31
N VAL A 3 -33.58 6.64 -17.50
CA VAL A 3 -33.05 7.71 -16.64
C VAL A 3 -33.71 7.51 -15.27
N SER A 4 -32.95 6.98 -14.32
CA SER A 4 -33.38 6.90 -12.91
C SER A 4 -33.48 8.33 -12.40
N LEU A 5 -34.69 8.76 -11.97
CA LEU A 5 -34.87 10.04 -11.31
C LEU A 5 -34.07 10.02 -10.00
N CYS A 6 -32.98 10.81 -9.92
CA CYS A 6 -32.28 11.09 -8.69
C CYS A 6 -33.08 12.14 -7.90
N VAL A 7 -33.29 11.91 -6.61
CA VAL A 7 -33.96 12.85 -5.70
C VAL A 7 -32.89 13.42 -4.75
N LYS A 8 -32.83 14.73 -4.59
CA LYS A 8 -32.00 15.39 -3.58
C LYS A 8 -32.70 15.37 -2.24
N LEU A 9 -32.17 14.60 -1.28
CA LEU A 9 -32.68 14.63 0.10
C LEU A 9 -32.39 15.98 0.74
N ARG A 10 -33.31 16.47 1.60
CA ARG A 10 -33.13 17.74 2.30
C ARG A 10 -31.86 17.71 3.16
N GLY A 11 -30.92 18.58 2.85
CA GLY A 11 -29.65 18.71 3.60
C GLY A 11 -28.45 17.96 2.99
N LEU A 12 -28.62 17.17 1.93
CA LEU A 12 -27.53 16.57 1.18
C LEU A 12 -27.25 17.35 -0.10
N ASN A 13 -25.95 17.52 -0.44
CA ASN A 13 -25.54 18.12 -1.70
C ASN A 13 -25.55 17.13 -2.86
N MET A 14 -25.48 15.83 -2.54
CA MET A 14 -25.38 14.73 -3.50
C MET A 14 -26.74 14.18 -3.91
N TYR A 15 -26.88 13.81 -5.21
CA TYR A 15 -28.06 13.11 -5.72
C TYR A 15 -27.96 11.62 -5.45
N LEU A 16 -29.01 11.02 -4.87
CA LEU A 16 -29.10 9.59 -4.60
C LEU A 16 -30.13 8.94 -5.53
N THR A 17 -29.87 7.71 -5.92
CA THR A 17 -30.84 6.85 -6.61
C THR A 17 -31.85 6.28 -5.61
N LYS A 18 -33.00 5.79 -6.09
CA LYS A 18 -33.99 5.12 -5.25
C LYS A 18 -33.42 3.94 -4.47
N ASP A 19 -32.49 3.17 -5.07
CA ASP A 19 -31.84 2.05 -4.38
C ASP A 19 -30.91 2.52 -3.27
N GLU A 20 -30.18 3.62 -3.47
CA GLU A 20 -29.35 4.25 -2.43
C GLU A 20 -30.20 4.81 -1.29
N GLU A 21 -31.35 5.43 -1.58
CA GLU A 21 -32.31 5.88 -0.57
C GLU A 21 -32.85 4.70 0.25
N ARG A 22 -33.17 3.58 -0.38
CA ARG A 22 -33.61 2.35 0.30
C ARG A 22 -32.51 1.76 1.19
N ILE A 23 -31.25 1.82 0.75
CA ILE A 23 -30.12 1.40 1.58
C ILE A 23 -30.03 2.30 2.83
N LEU A 24 -30.13 3.63 2.68
CA LEU A 24 -30.13 4.57 3.80
C LEU A 24 -31.34 4.39 4.73
N ALA A 25 -32.47 3.92 4.21
CA ALA A 25 -33.64 3.57 4.99
C ALA A 25 -33.49 2.23 5.77
N GLY A 26 -32.36 1.52 5.60
CA GLY A 26 -32.06 0.26 6.29
C GLY A 26 -32.68 -0.99 5.67
N GLU A 27 -33.31 -0.91 4.48
CA GLU A 27 -33.99 -2.07 3.85
C GLU A 27 -33.00 -3.20 3.48
N PHE A 28 -31.71 -2.95 3.40
CA PHE A 28 -30.66 -3.93 3.07
C PHE A 28 -29.79 -4.32 4.27
N GLY A 29 -30.26 -4.04 5.50
CA GLY A 29 -29.57 -4.31 6.76
C GLY A 29 -28.72 -3.14 7.24
N GLU A 30 -28.53 -3.11 8.56
CA GLU A 30 -27.84 -2.00 9.25
C GLU A 30 -26.40 -1.81 8.77
N GLY A 31 -25.65 -2.90 8.55
CA GLY A 31 -24.25 -2.82 8.08
C GLY A 31 -24.13 -2.16 6.71
N THR A 32 -25.03 -2.49 5.75
CA THR A 32 -25.02 -1.85 4.43
C THR A 32 -25.44 -0.38 4.51
N GLN A 33 -26.40 -0.06 5.39
CA GLN A 33 -26.80 1.31 5.69
C GLN A 33 -25.62 2.13 6.20
N LYS A 34 -24.89 1.64 7.20
CA LYS A 34 -23.72 2.32 7.78
C LYS A 34 -22.59 2.51 6.77
N ALA A 35 -22.37 1.55 5.89
CA ALA A 35 -21.42 1.69 4.80
C ALA A 35 -21.79 2.85 3.84
N LEU A 36 -23.07 2.93 3.44
CA LEU A 36 -23.50 4.01 2.55
C LEU A 36 -23.57 5.36 3.27
N GLU A 37 -23.95 5.44 4.55
CA GLU A 37 -23.90 6.66 5.36
C GLU A 37 -22.50 7.27 5.36
N LEU A 38 -21.44 6.46 5.53
CA LEU A 38 -20.05 6.92 5.47
C LEU A 38 -19.72 7.48 4.08
N LEU A 39 -20.07 6.77 3.01
CA LEU A 39 -19.76 7.21 1.64
C LEU A 39 -20.50 8.49 1.26
N VAL A 40 -21.75 8.65 1.71
CA VAL A 40 -22.55 9.87 1.52
C VAL A 40 -21.91 11.05 2.26
N ALA A 41 -21.48 10.85 3.51
CA ALA A 41 -20.78 11.90 4.28
C ALA A 41 -19.47 12.32 3.61
N ILE A 42 -18.72 11.39 3.05
CA ILE A 42 -17.51 11.70 2.25
C ILE A 42 -17.90 12.46 0.98
N GLY A 43 -18.92 11.98 0.27
CA GLY A 43 -19.40 12.65 -0.95
C GLY A 43 -19.83 14.10 -0.70
N ASP A 44 -20.58 14.35 0.36
CA ASP A 44 -20.98 15.72 0.75
C ASP A 44 -19.77 16.59 1.12
N ALA A 45 -18.77 16.03 1.82
CA ALA A 45 -17.57 16.77 2.21
C ALA A 45 -16.68 17.18 1.02
N TYR A 46 -16.77 16.46 -0.10
CA TYR A 46 -16.03 16.73 -1.33
C TYR A 46 -16.90 17.24 -2.48
N ASP A 47 -18.12 17.70 -2.20
CA ASP A 47 -19.08 18.21 -3.18
C ASP A 47 -19.35 17.26 -4.34
N ALA A 48 -19.35 15.95 -4.06
CA ALA A 48 -19.65 14.93 -5.07
C ALA A 48 -21.10 15.05 -5.55
N GLU A 49 -21.30 15.03 -6.87
CA GLU A 49 -22.64 15.14 -7.47
C GLU A 49 -23.48 13.89 -7.19
N ARG A 50 -22.86 12.71 -7.24
CA ARG A 50 -23.53 11.40 -7.15
C ARG A 50 -22.57 10.28 -6.78
N MET A 51 -23.13 9.09 -6.52
CA MET A 51 -22.36 7.85 -6.43
C MET A 51 -22.09 7.28 -7.83
N ILE A 52 -20.93 6.62 -7.97
CA ILE A 52 -20.55 5.86 -9.17
C ILE A 52 -20.23 4.42 -8.81
N PRO A 53 -20.48 3.43 -9.69
CA PRO A 53 -20.17 2.03 -9.42
C PRO A 53 -18.65 1.82 -9.34
N VAL A 54 -18.21 0.92 -8.45
CA VAL A 54 -16.85 0.38 -8.43
C VAL A 54 -16.88 -1.09 -8.84
N SER A 55 -15.84 -1.54 -9.56
CA SER A 55 -15.71 -2.94 -9.97
C SER A 55 -15.08 -3.81 -8.90
N ARG A 56 -14.25 -3.22 -8.02
CA ARG A 56 -13.52 -3.89 -6.94
C ARG A 56 -13.03 -2.91 -5.88
N ALA A 57 -12.63 -3.43 -4.72
CA ALA A 57 -12.08 -2.64 -3.63
C ALA A 57 -10.87 -3.34 -2.99
N HIS A 58 -10.04 -2.57 -2.30
CA HIS A 58 -8.98 -3.09 -1.43
C HIS A 58 -8.96 -2.31 -0.12
N ALA A 59 -9.26 -2.96 0.98
CA ALA A 59 -9.31 -2.36 2.31
C ALA A 59 -7.98 -2.57 3.05
N ALA A 60 -7.22 -1.50 3.22
CA ALA A 60 -5.93 -1.53 3.93
C ALA A 60 -6.11 -1.34 5.45
N SER A 61 -6.98 -2.16 6.05
CA SER A 61 -7.13 -2.20 7.51
C SER A 61 -5.94 -2.90 8.16
N SER A 62 -5.67 -2.50 9.39
CA SER A 62 -4.70 -3.15 10.29
C SER A 62 -5.41 -4.02 11.35
N GLY A 63 -4.64 -4.76 12.12
CA GLY A 63 -5.14 -5.54 13.27
C GLY A 63 -5.40 -4.70 14.51
N GLN A 64 -5.89 -3.46 14.39
CA GLN A 64 -6.06 -2.49 15.49
C GLN A 64 -7.53 -2.24 15.83
N GLU A 65 -7.81 -1.72 17.03
CA GLU A 65 -9.17 -1.53 17.54
C GLU A 65 -10.05 -0.61 16.68
N GLY A 66 -9.47 0.44 16.08
CA GLY A 66 -10.22 1.35 15.21
C GLY A 66 -10.78 0.66 13.97
N ASP A 67 -10.00 -0.21 13.36
CA ASP A 67 -10.43 -1.01 12.21
C ASP A 67 -11.39 -2.11 12.64
N LEU A 68 -11.15 -2.76 13.77
CA LEU A 68 -12.04 -3.76 14.34
C LEU A 68 -13.45 -3.21 14.53
N TYR A 69 -13.58 -2.03 15.12
CA TYR A 69 -14.88 -1.40 15.34
C TYR A 69 -15.69 -1.31 14.04
N PHE A 70 -15.10 -0.81 12.97
CA PHE A 70 -15.81 -0.62 11.71
C PHE A 70 -16.12 -1.95 11.00
N VAL A 71 -15.17 -2.87 10.97
CA VAL A 71 -15.35 -4.20 10.38
C VAL A 71 -16.48 -4.95 11.09
N GLU A 72 -16.49 -4.94 12.43
CA GLU A 72 -17.56 -5.58 13.22
C GLU A 72 -18.91 -4.88 13.05
N LEU A 73 -18.94 -3.55 13.00
CA LEU A 73 -20.16 -2.78 12.75
C LEU A 73 -20.86 -3.26 11.47
N LEU A 74 -20.10 -3.38 10.38
CA LEU A 74 -20.63 -3.83 9.10
C LEU A 74 -21.01 -5.33 9.13
N ALA A 75 -20.14 -6.18 9.66
CA ALA A 75 -20.35 -7.63 9.69
C ALA A 75 -21.51 -8.03 10.62
N ASN A 76 -21.64 -7.43 11.80
CA ASN A 76 -22.73 -7.66 12.75
C ASN A 76 -24.06 -7.12 12.19
N GLY A 77 -24.03 -6.02 11.45
CA GLY A 77 -25.19 -5.47 10.74
C GLY A 77 -25.58 -6.25 9.46
N GLY A 78 -24.99 -7.43 9.23
CA GLY A 78 -25.35 -8.35 8.14
C GLY A 78 -24.84 -7.97 6.76
N ALA A 79 -23.94 -6.99 6.64
CA ALA A 79 -23.39 -6.58 5.35
C ALA A 79 -22.57 -7.69 4.68
N LYS A 80 -22.49 -7.61 3.34
CA LYS A 80 -21.63 -8.45 2.50
C LYS A 80 -20.96 -7.59 1.44
N CYS A 81 -19.72 -7.92 1.09
CA CYS A 81 -19.05 -7.30 -0.04
C CYS A 81 -19.81 -7.62 -1.33
N LYS A 82 -20.22 -6.59 -2.04
CA LYS A 82 -20.95 -6.66 -3.30
C LYS A 82 -20.03 -6.82 -4.50
N VAL A 83 -18.80 -6.36 -4.35
CA VAL A 83 -17.72 -6.50 -5.36
C VAL A 83 -16.52 -7.20 -4.75
N PRO A 84 -15.62 -7.81 -5.55
CA PRO A 84 -14.37 -8.36 -5.06
C PRO A 84 -13.63 -7.34 -4.20
N THR A 85 -13.44 -7.66 -2.91
CA THR A 85 -12.80 -6.77 -1.93
C THR A 85 -11.67 -7.53 -1.25
N SER A 86 -10.43 -7.18 -1.56
CA SER A 86 -9.22 -7.76 -0.95
C SER A 86 -8.82 -7.03 0.33
N THR A 87 -7.99 -7.68 1.14
CA THR A 87 -7.62 -7.20 2.48
C THR A 87 -6.11 -7.01 2.61
N ASN A 88 -5.71 -6.00 3.38
CA ASN A 88 -4.33 -5.77 3.77
C ASN A 88 -3.83 -6.82 4.78
N PRO A 89 -2.51 -6.99 4.94
CA PRO A 89 -1.96 -7.88 5.95
C PRO A 89 -2.34 -7.45 7.38
N VAL A 90 -2.51 -8.42 8.25
CA VAL A 90 -2.55 -8.26 9.70
C VAL A 90 -1.20 -8.75 10.24
N TYR A 91 -1.11 -9.95 10.83
CA TYR A 91 0.14 -10.67 11.08
C TYR A 91 -0.09 -12.17 11.29
N ASP A 92 0.94 -12.98 11.07
CA ASP A 92 0.92 -14.43 11.32
C ASP A 92 0.88 -14.70 12.83
N ILE A 93 -0.35 -14.69 13.40
CA ILE A 93 -0.59 -14.82 14.83
C ILE A 93 0.06 -16.09 15.40
N PRO A 94 -0.15 -17.30 14.84
CA PRO A 94 0.48 -18.52 15.35
C PRO A 94 2.00 -18.47 15.41
N TYR A 95 2.62 -17.90 14.40
CA TYR A 95 4.07 -17.78 14.34
C TYR A 95 4.59 -16.77 15.38
N PHE A 96 4.08 -15.54 15.38
CA PHE A 96 4.61 -14.48 16.24
C PHE A 96 4.37 -14.75 17.74
N HIS A 97 3.23 -15.30 18.12
CA HIS A 97 2.96 -15.69 19.51
C HIS A 97 3.80 -16.88 19.99
N LYS A 98 4.31 -17.70 19.06
CA LYS A 98 5.26 -18.76 19.40
C LYS A 98 6.65 -18.22 19.73
N ILE A 99 7.08 -17.16 19.03
CA ILE A 99 8.45 -16.63 19.17
C ILE A 99 8.54 -15.42 20.12
N PHE A 100 7.45 -14.70 20.34
CA PHE A 100 7.40 -13.50 21.18
C PHE A 100 6.36 -13.65 22.30
N ALA A 101 6.82 -13.98 23.49
CA ALA A 101 5.96 -14.13 24.67
C ALA A 101 5.38 -12.78 25.18
N ASN A 102 5.85 -11.65 24.68
CA ASN A 102 5.48 -10.32 25.14
C ASN A 102 4.48 -9.58 24.22
N ILE A 103 3.94 -10.24 23.20
CA ILE A 103 2.80 -9.71 22.46
C ILE A 103 1.57 -9.83 23.38
N PRO A 104 0.88 -8.72 23.71
CA PRO A 104 -0.29 -8.78 24.57
C PRO A 104 -1.39 -9.66 23.97
N GLU A 105 -2.08 -10.46 24.81
CA GLU A 105 -3.15 -11.35 24.34
C GLU A 105 -4.30 -10.59 23.67
N ASN A 106 -4.63 -9.38 24.16
CA ASN A 106 -5.66 -8.55 23.57
C ASN A 106 -5.35 -8.17 22.11
N GLU A 107 -4.09 -7.98 21.73
CA GLU A 107 -3.68 -7.68 20.35
C GLU A 107 -3.98 -8.86 19.42
N ALA A 108 -3.74 -10.08 19.88
CA ALA A 108 -4.10 -11.28 19.11
C ALA A 108 -5.62 -11.44 18.97
N ASP A 109 -6.38 -11.13 20.00
CA ASP A 109 -7.84 -11.19 19.96
C ASP A 109 -8.40 -10.16 18.97
N VAL A 110 -7.94 -8.92 19.04
CA VAL A 110 -8.31 -7.85 18.09
C VAL A 110 -8.02 -8.30 16.65
N ALA A 111 -6.81 -8.77 16.37
CA ALA A 111 -6.41 -9.22 15.05
C ALA A 111 -7.29 -10.38 14.53
N LYS A 112 -7.57 -11.41 15.37
CA LYS A 112 -8.45 -12.52 15.03
C LYS A 112 -9.87 -12.07 14.71
N ARG A 113 -10.41 -11.13 15.48
CA ARG A 113 -11.76 -10.58 15.27
C ARG A 113 -11.84 -9.75 14.00
N VAL A 114 -10.81 -8.97 13.65
CA VAL A 114 -10.70 -8.28 12.37
C VAL A 114 -10.73 -9.30 11.22
N MET A 115 -9.91 -10.34 11.29
CA MET A 115 -9.86 -11.40 10.27
C MET A 115 -11.21 -12.13 10.13
N ASP A 116 -11.89 -12.43 11.24
CA ASP A 116 -13.21 -13.06 11.22
C ASP A 116 -14.27 -12.13 10.62
N GLY A 117 -14.26 -10.86 10.98
CA GLY A 117 -15.14 -9.85 10.43
C GLY A 117 -15.04 -9.77 8.91
N TYR A 118 -13.85 -9.72 8.35
CA TYR A 118 -13.63 -9.76 6.89
C TYR A 118 -14.14 -11.06 6.25
N ARG A 119 -13.92 -12.21 6.89
CA ARG A 119 -14.48 -13.49 6.44
C ARG A 119 -16.01 -13.45 6.39
N ARG A 120 -16.63 -12.92 7.43
CA ARG A 120 -18.10 -12.75 7.52
C ARG A 120 -18.64 -11.79 6.48
N LEU A 121 -17.91 -10.74 6.13
CA LEU A 121 -18.23 -9.82 5.04
C LEU A 121 -18.09 -10.45 3.65
N GLY A 122 -17.43 -11.61 3.53
CA GLY A 122 -17.18 -12.28 2.25
C GLY A 122 -16.05 -11.63 1.45
N ALA A 123 -15.11 -10.99 2.12
CA ALA A 123 -13.93 -10.42 1.49
C ALA A 123 -12.95 -11.50 1.00
N ILE A 124 -12.09 -11.14 0.05
CA ILE A 124 -10.95 -11.94 -0.38
C ILE A 124 -9.86 -11.77 0.68
N LEU A 125 -9.61 -12.81 1.46
CA LEU A 125 -8.62 -12.81 2.54
C LEU A 125 -7.20 -12.92 1.97
N SER A 126 -6.80 -11.90 1.21
CA SER A 126 -5.49 -11.85 0.53
C SER A 126 -4.34 -11.56 1.48
N TRP A 127 -4.61 -10.86 2.56
CA TRP A 127 -3.62 -10.38 3.54
C TRP A 127 -2.33 -9.90 2.87
N SER A 128 -2.51 -9.08 1.83
CA SER A 128 -1.41 -8.58 1.00
C SER A 128 -1.54 -7.07 0.77
N CYS A 129 -0.43 -6.34 0.88
CA CYS A 129 -0.39 -4.91 0.53
C CYS A 129 -0.09 -4.66 -0.96
N VAL A 130 0.04 -5.72 -1.76
CA VAL A 130 0.25 -5.65 -3.22
C VAL A 130 -0.79 -6.49 -3.99
N PRO A 131 -2.11 -6.38 -3.68
CA PRO A 131 -3.16 -7.24 -4.25
C PRO A 131 -3.29 -7.07 -5.76
N TYR A 132 -2.87 -5.94 -6.29
CA TYR A 132 -2.89 -5.59 -7.72
C TYR A 132 -1.87 -6.39 -8.56
N LEU A 133 -1.04 -7.23 -7.92
CA LEU A 133 -0.13 -8.13 -8.64
C LEU A 133 -0.72 -9.52 -8.89
N ALA A 134 -1.69 -9.96 -8.08
CA ALA A 134 -2.23 -11.32 -8.15
C ALA A 134 -3.71 -11.43 -7.78
N GLU A 135 -4.10 -11.02 -6.59
CA GLU A 135 -5.39 -11.41 -6.00
C GLU A 135 -6.56 -10.53 -6.43
N ASN A 136 -6.28 -9.26 -6.82
CA ASN A 136 -7.30 -8.27 -7.14
C ASN A 136 -6.80 -7.25 -8.16
N ILE A 137 -6.57 -7.71 -9.39
CA ILE A 137 -5.95 -6.93 -10.47
C ILE A 137 -7.02 -6.12 -11.20
N PRO A 138 -7.00 -4.77 -11.12
CA PRO A 138 -7.91 -3.94 -11.91
C PRO A 138 -7.47 -3.88 -13.38
N LEU A 139 -8.41 -3.50 -14.25
CA LEU A 139 -8.13 -3.25 -15.65
C LEU A 139 -8.08 -1.74 -15.94
N PHE A 140 -7.46 -1.38 -17.05
CA PHE A 140 -7.43 -0.01 -17.55
C PHE A 140 -8.86 0.57 -17.66
N GLY A 141 -9.06 1.77 -17.12
CA GLY A 141 -10.34 2.50 -17.16
C GLY A 141 -11.36 2.05 -16.10
N GLU A 142 -11.12 0.99 -15.33
CA GLU A 142 -12.02 0.61 -14.22
C GLU A 142 -12.04 1.67 -13.12
N THR A 143 -13.21 1.88 -12.52
CA THR A 143 -13.36 2.63 -11.27
C THR A 143 -13.27 1.64 -10.11
N VAL A 144 -12.37 1.89 -9.17
CA VAL A 144 -12.11 1.02 -8.03
C VAL A 144 -11.95 1.84 -6.73
N ALA A 145 -11.94 1.19 -5.58
CA ALA A 145 -11.70 1.82 -4.27
C ALA A 145 -10.54 1.14 -3.55
N PHE A 146 -9.32 1.67 -3.73
CA PHE A 146 -8.10 1.07 -3.18
C PHE A 146 -7.43 2.01 -2.17
N SER A 147 -7.04 1.49 -1.01
CA SER A 147 -6.57 2.27 0.13
C SER A 147 -5.09 2.07 0.51
N GLU A 148 -4.37 1.12 -0.07
CA GLU A 148 -2.95 0.90 0.28
C GLU A 148 -2.02 1.91 -0.40
N SER A 149 -0.94 2.28 0.28
CA SER A 149 0.01 3.31 -0.14
C SER A 149 0.68 3.02 -1.50
N SER A 150 1.10 1.77 -1.76
CA SER A 150 1.64 1.39 -3.06
C SER A 150 0.54 1.22 -4.11
N ALA A 151 -0.64 0.73 -3.69
CA ALA A 151 -1.71 0.39 -4.61
C ALA A 151 -2.34 1.63 -5.27
N THR A 152 -2.59 2.69 -4.50
CA THR A 152 -3.24 3.89 -5.04
C THR A 152 -2.48 4.49 -6.23
N PRO A 153 -1.19 4.87 -6.14
CA PRO A 153 -0.48 5.43 -7.28
C PRO A 153 -0.19 4.39 -8.38
N TYR A 154 0.06 3.13 -8.02
CA TYR A 154 0.31 2.08 -9.02
C TYR A 154 -0.93 1.82 -9.88
N VAL A 155 -2.09 1.68 -9.24
CA VAL A 155 -3.36 1.45 -9.93
C VAL A 155 -3.74 2.63 -10.81
N ASN A 156 -3.59 3.87 -10.32
CA ASN A 156 -3.88 5.07 -11.09
C ASN A 156 -2.94 5.28 -12.27
N SER A 157 -1.64 5.06 -12.09
CA SER A 157 -0.62 5.50 -13.06
C SER A 157 -0.13 4.37 -13.95
N VAL A 158 0.14 3.19 -13.37
CA VAL A 158 0.72 2.06 -14.12
C VAL A 158 -0.36 1.24 -14.80
N ILE A 159 -1.47 0.96 -14.10
CA ILE A 159 -2.60 0.20 -14.65
C ILE A 159 -3.58 1.12 -15.39
N GLY A 160 -3.76 2.37 -14.93
CA GLY A 160 -4.71 3.32 -15.48
C GLY A 160 -6.16 3.05 -15.10
N ALA A 161 -6.39 2.38 -13.98
CA ALA A 161 -7.69 2.39 -13.32
C ALA A 161 -7.84 3.69 -12.50
N ARG A 162 -8.98 3.91 -11.88
CA ARG A 162 -9.29 5.14 -11.16
C ARG A 162 -9.67 4.87 -9.72
N THR A 163 -8.90 5.39 -8.80
CA THR A 163 -9.18 5.36 -7.36
C THR A 163 -8.75 6.66 -6.71
N ASN A 164 -9.49 7.10 -5.70
CA ASN A 164 -8.96 8.08 -4.76
C ASN A 164 -7.96 7.40 -3.81
N ARG A 165 -7.26 8.19 -2.99
CA ARG A 165 -6.52 7.67 -1.84
C ARG A 165 -7.53 7.39 -0.73
N GLU A 166 -8.13 6.21 -0.79
CA GLU A 166 -9.15 5.79 0.16
C GLU A 166 -8.55 5.54 1.56
N ALA A 167 -9.36 5.76 2.59
CA ALA A 167 -9.13 5.13 3.89
C ALA A 167 -9.55 3.66 3.85
N ALA A 168 -9.08 2.84 4.79
CA ALA A 168 -9.50 1.45 4.89
C ALA A 168 -11.03 1.32 4.99
N GLN A 169 -11.63 2.18 5.79
CA GLN A 169 -13.08 2.22 6.05
C GLN A 169 -13.87 2.62 4.80
N SER A 170 -13.43 3.65 4.05
CA SER A 170 -14.12 4.07 2.82
C SER A 170 -14.01 3.04 1.70
N ALA A 171 -12.86 2.40 1.57
CA ALA A 171 -12.66 1.32 0.61
C ALA A 171 -13.51 0.09 0.95
N LEU A 172 -13.59 -0.30 2.23
CA LEU A 172 -14.46 -1.39 2.69
C LEU A 172 -15.94 -1.06 2.46
N ALA A 173 -16.36 0.15 2.80
CA ALA A 173 -17.72 0.64 2.56
C ALA A 173 -18.05 0.61 1.06
N ALA A 174 -17.13 1.05 0.20
CA ALA A 174 -17.29 0.96 -1.25
C ALA A 174 -17.38 -0.49 -1.73
N GLY A 175 -16.62 -1.40 -1.14
CA GLY A 175 -16.72 -2.84 -1.40
C GLY A 175 -18.09 -3.43 -1.06
N VAL A 176 -18.66 -3.04 0.08
CA VAL A 176 -19.99 -3.46 0.56
C VAL A 176 -21.11 -2.86 -0.29
N VAL A 177 -21.06 -1.58 -0.58
CA VAL A 177 -22.11 -0.89 -1.36
C VAL A 177 -21.97 -1.14 -2.86
N GLY A 178 -20.77 -1.42 -3.35
CA GLY A 178 -20.43 -1.53 -4.77
C GLY A 178 -20.36 -0.16 -5.47
N LYS A 179 -20.20 0.92 -4.73
CA LYS A 179 -20.15 2.30 -5.24
C LYS A 179 -19.22 3.17 -4.38
N THR A 180 -18.77 4.29 -4.98
CA THR A 180 -18.01 5.35 -4.31
C THR A 180 -18.53 6.72 -4.78
N PRO A 181 -18.33 7.82 -4.02
CA PRO A 181 -18.71 9.16 -4.49
C PRO A 181 -17.87 9.59 -5.70
N LEU A 182 -18.47 10.36 -6.62
CA LEU A 182 -17.78 10.93 -7.77
C LEU A 182 -17.01 12.20 -7.38
N TYR A 183 -15.76 12.04 -6.95
CA TYR A 183 -14.86 13.16 -6.62
C TYR A 183 -13.40 12.80 -6.90
N GLY A 184 -12.51 13.77 -6.74
CA GLY A 184 -11.06 13.57 -6.80
C GLY A 184 -10.59 12.92 -8.10
N LEU A 185 -9.79 11.86 -8.02
CA LEU A 185 -9.17 11.18 -9.17
C LEU A 185 -10.14 10.35 -10.01
N HIS A 186 -11.40 10.20 -9.61
CA HIS A 186 -12.45 9.64 -10.47
C HIS A 186 -12.83 10.59 -11.60
N ILE A 187 -12.59 11.89 -11.44
CA ILE A 187 -12.87 12.95 -12.41
C ILE A 187 -11.64 13.16 -13.27
N LYS A 188 -11.81 13.12 -14.60
CA LYS A 188 -10.69 13.18 -15.57
C LYS A 188 -9.88 14.48 -15.41
N GLU A 189 -10.54 15.60 -15.23
CA GLU A 189 -9.95 16.93 -15.11
C GLU A 189 -9.03 17.07 -13.90
N ASN A 190 -9.29 16.29 -12.83
CA ASN A 190 -8.49 16.28 -11.61
C ASN A 190 -7.23 15.41 -11.72
N ARG A 191 -7.07 14.66 -12.81
CA ARG A 191 -5.90 13.81 -13.08
C ARG A 191 -4.77 14.53 -13.82
N LYS A 192 -4.88 15.83 -13.96
CA LYS A 192 -3.88 16.69 -14.59
C LYS A 192 -2.60 16.75 -13.80
N GLY A 193 -1.43 16.59 -14.44
CA GLY A 193 -0.12 16.80 -13.86
C GLY A 193 0.01 18.20 -13.23
N THR A 194 0.69 18.30 -12.11
CA THR A 194 0.82 19.56 -11.37
C THR A 194 2.26 20.05 -11.27
N HIS A 195 3.22 19.15 -11.22
CA HIS A 195 4.64 19.47 -11.03
C HIS A 195 5.48 18.72 -12.06
N LEU A 196 6.43 19.43 -12.69
CA LEU A 196 7.43 18.80 -13.55
C LEU A 196 8.64 18.36 -12.71
N VAL A 197 8.98 17.08 -12.75
CA VAL A 197 10.14 16.52 -12.03
C VAL A 197 11.19 16.08 -13.05
N LYS A 198 12.30 16.80 -13.13
CA LYS A 198 13.43 16.48 -14.01
C LYS A 198 14.42 15.59 -13.24
N VAL A 199 14.48 14.32 -13.59
CA VAL A 199 15.36 13.34 -12.97
C VAL A 199 16.63 13.22 -13.81
N SER A 200 17.76 13.58 -13.23
CA SER A 200 19.09 13.35 -13.79
C SER A 200 19.96 12.47 -12.90
N ALA A 201 19.40 12.01 -11.78
CA ALA A 201 20.01 11.03 -10.89
C ALA A 201 20.17 9.68 -11.59
N THR A 202 21.23 8.95 -11.25
CA THR A 202 21.46 7.58 -11.69
C THR A 202 20.62 6.61 -10.83
N LEU A 203 19.54 6.10 -11.39
CA LEU A 203 18.67 5.10 -10.73
C LEU A 203 19.17 3.70 -11.12
N LYS A 204 19.59 2.90 -10.15
CA LYS A 204 20.23 1.59 -10.37
C LYS A 204 19.33 0.43 -10.04
N ASP A 205 18.47 0.58 -9.02
CA ASP A 205 17.65 -0.47 -8.45
C ASP A 205 16.45 0.10 -7.67
N GLU A 206 15.69 -0.78 -7.05
CA GLU A 206 14.49 -0.49 -6.26
C GLU A 206 14.75 0.50 -5.11
N PHE A 207 15.94 0.44 -4.52
CA PHE A 207 16.31 1.33 -3.42
C PHE A 207 16.41 2.79 -3.89
N ASP A 208 17.03 3.04 -5.05
CA ASP A 208 17.12 4.38 -5.63
C ASP A 208 15.72 4.92 -6.02
N TYR A 209 14.82 4.06 -6.55
CA TYR A 209 13.44 4.44 -6.82
C TYR A 209 12.65 4.75 -5.55
N THR A 210 12.95 4.06 -4.43
CA THR A 210 12.34 4.40 -3.14
C THR A 210 12.83 5.76 -2.64
N LEU A 211 14.13 6.07 -2.76
CA LEU A 211 14.68 7.38 -2.40
C LEU A 211 14.12 8.49 -3.29
N LEU A 212 13.95 8.24 -4.59
CA LEU A 212 13.27 9.14 -5.51
C LEU A 212 11.83 9.42 -5.05
N GLY A 213 11.09 8.37 -4.70
CA GLY A 213 9.73 8.49 -4.18
C GLY A 213 9.67 9.31 -2.89
N TYR A 214 10.61 9.08 -1.96
CA TYR A 214 10.72 9.86 -0.73
C TYR A 214 10.93 11.35 -1.00
N TYR A 215 11.90 11.67 -1.85
CA TYR A 215 12.23 13.05 -2.17
C TYR A 215 11.07 13.76 -2.87
N VAL A 216 10.54 13.15 -3.94
CA VAL A 216 9.42 13.69 -4.72
C VAL A 216 8.19 13.92 -3.84
N GLY A 217 7.83 12.94 -3.02
CA GLY A 217 6.70 13.07 -2.11
C GLY A 217 6.86 14.23 -1.13
N LYS A 218 8.02 14.35 -0.49
CA LYS A 218 8.31 15.47 0.44
C LYS A 218 8.29 16.85 -0.20
N GLN A 219 8.75 16.96 -1.45
CA GLN A 219 8.79 18.25 -2.14
C GLN A 219 7.41 18.68 -2.64
N ILE A 220 6.60 17.76 -3.14
CA ILE A 220 5.33 18.06 -3.79
C ILE A 220 4.15 18.05 -2.81
N GLY A 221 4.21 17.15 -1.81
CA GLY A 221 3.06 16.95 -0.93
C GLY A 221 1.85 16.46 -1.71
N TYR A 222 0.82 17.28 -1.78
CA TYR A 222 -0.43 16.96 -2.45
C TYR A 222 -0.40 17.41 -3.91
N GLY A 223 0.01 16.52 -4.82
CA GLY A 223 0.09 16.85 -6.24
C GLY A 223 0.26 15.62 -7.12
N ILE A 224 0.33 15.85 -8.42
CA ILE A 224 0.55 14.82 -9.45
C ILE A 224 1.85 15.16 -10.18
N PRO A 225 2.97 14.48 -9.82
CA PRO A 225 4.25 14.70 -10.49
C PRO A 225 4.25 14.12 -11.90
N VAL A 226 4.90 14.82 -12.82
CA VAL A 226 5.25 14.37 -14.17
C VAL A 226 6.77 14.20 -14.21
N LEU A 227 7.24 12.95 -14.20
CA LEU A 227 8.67 12.64 -14.13
C LEU A 227 9.24 12.47 -15.55
N THR A 228 10.37 13.13 -15.78
CA THR A 228 11.13 13.07 -17.05
C THR A 228 12.61 12.80 -16.79
N GLY A 229 13.34 12.38 -17.82
CA GLY A 229 14.80 12.18 -17.73
C GLY A 229 15.23 10.83 -17.13
N ILE A 230 14.31 9.94 -16.80
CA ILE A 230 14.63 8.58 -16.34
C ILE A 230 15.24 7.80 -17.51
N SER A 231 16.51 7.39 -17.38
CA SER A 231 17.32 6.85 -18.46
C SER A 231 16.96 5.41 -18.85
N ALA A 232 16.46 4.62 -17.91
CA ALA A 232 16.05 3.23 -18.12
C ALA A 232 14.59 3.04 -17.75
N ARG A 233 13.88 2.18 -18.49
CA ARG A 233 12.49 1.84 -18.16
C ARG A 233 12.44 1.08 -16.83
N PRO A 234 11.74 1.60 -15.80
CA PRO A 234 11.62 0.91 -14.53
C PRO A 234 10.86 -0.40 -14.65
N ASN A 235 11.26 -1.37 -13.85
CA ASN A 235 10.56 -2.64 -13.69
C ASN A 235 9.40 -2.54 -12.68
N THR A 236 8.69 -3.64 -12.46
CA THR A 236 7.53 -3.70 -11.56
C THR A 236 7.91 -3.35 -10.12
N GLU A 237 9.00 -3.89 -9.60
CA GLU A 237 9.44 -3.71 -8.22
C GLU A 237 9.91 -2.26 -7.97
N GLU A 238 10.62 -1.66 -8.92
CA GLU A 238 11.02 -0.26 -8.89
C GLU A 238 9.81 0.68 -8.84
N LEU A 239 8.78 0.40 -9.66
CA LEU A 239 7.53 1.18 -9.64
C LEU A 239 6.74 1.00 -8.34
N ILE A 240 6.66 -0.21 -7.78
CA ILE A 240 6.01 -0.48 -6.49
C ILE A 240 6.68 0.35 -5.38
N ASN A 241 7.99 0.34 -5.34
CA ASN A 241 8.78 1.03 -4.32
C ASN A 241 8.66 2.56 -4.45
N PHE A 242 8.74 3.11 -5.67
CA PHE A 242 8.44 4.52 -5.92
C PHE A 242 7.03 4.90 -5.48
N CYS A 243 6.02 4.11 -5.86
CA CYS A 243 4.61 4.33 -5.49
C CYS A 243 4.43 4.35 -3.97
N ALA A 244 4.93 3.31 -3.29
CA ALA A 244 4.79 3.18 -1.86
C ALA A 244 5.38 4.38 -1.11
N MET A 245 6.60 4.77 -1.47
CA MET A 245 7.30 5.81 -0.73
C MET A 245 6.81 7.21 -1.06
N SER A 246 6.49 7.51 -2.32
CA SER A 246 5.95 8.82 -2.71
C SER A 246 4.57 9.09 -2.11
N ASN A 247 3.74 8.06 -1.97
CA ASN A 247 2.46 8.16 -1.29
C ASN A 247 2.61 8.38 0.22
N VAL A 248 3.56 7.69 0.87
CA VAL A 248 3.80 7.79 2.32
C VAL A 248 4.42 9.13 2.70
N SER A 249 5.40 9.63 1.93
CA SER A 249 6.11 10.86 2.23
C SER A 249 5.37 12.15 1.81
N GLY A 250 4.45 12.06 0.84
CA GLY A 250 3.80 13.23 0.27
C GLY A 250 2.34 13.05 -0.18
N ALA A 251 1.68 11.93 0.13
CA ALA A 251 0.31 11.66 -0.31
C ALA A 251 0.12 11.61 -1.85
N ILE A 252 1.19 11.33 -2.61
CA ILE A 252 1.11 11.16 -4.06
C ILE A 252 0.19 9.98 -4.39
N SER A 253 -0.94 10.26 -5.02
CA SER A 253 -1.95 9.27 -5.37
C SER A 253 -1.94 8.89 -6.84
N MET A 254 -1.23 9.67 -7.65
CA MET A 254 -1.04 9.48 -9.08
C MET A 254 0.23 10.19 -9.53
N PHE A 255 0.88 9.67 -10.57
CA PHE A 255 2.03 10.29 -11.23
C PHE A 255 2.01 9.97 -12.72
N TYR A 256 2.79 10.71 -13.47
CA TYR A 256 3.09 10.43 -14.88
C TYR A 256 4.57 10.16 -15.08
N MET A 257 4.87 9.16 -15.87
CA MET A 257 6.13 8.95 -16.57
C MET A 257 5.77 8.83 -18.06
N PRO A 258 5.84 9.91 -18.85
CA PRO A 258 5.40 9.93 -20.24
C PRO A 258 6.02 8.81 -21.07
N GLY A 259 5.18 8.09 -21.81
CA GLY A 259 5.60 6.90 -22.59
C GLY A 259 5.73 5.60 -21.78
N LEU A 260 5.58 5.65 -20.45
CA LEU A 260 5.52 4.48 -19.57
C LEU A 260 4.13 4.33 -18.93
N THR A 261 3.63 5.38 -18.28
CA THR A 261 2.29 5.39 -17.67
C THR A 261 1.24 5.52 -18.75
N VAL A 262 0.09 4.84 -18.55
CA VAL A 262 -0.84 4.54 -19.65
C VAL A 262 -1.74 5.70 -20.10
N GLU A 263 -1.91 6.75 -19.27
CA GLU A 263 -2.83 7.85 -19.59
C GLU A 263 -2.18 9.03 -20.36
N ALA A 264 -0.84 9.09 -20.45
CA ALA A 264 -0.15 10.14 -21.18
C ALA A 264 1.14 9.63 -21.83
N SER A 265 1.29 9.87 -23.12
CA SER A 265 2.48 9.51 -23.89
C SER A 265 3.51 10.64 -23.93
N THR A 266 3.08 11.88 -23.71
CA THR A 266 3.93 13.08 -23.71
C THR A 266 3.75 13.90 -22.43
N VAL A 267 4.66 14.85 -22.23
CA VAL A 267 4.60 15.79 -21.10
C VAL A 267 3.37 16.70 -21.23
N GLU A 268 3.09 17.16 -22.43
CA GLU A 268 1.96 18.02 -22.73
C GLU A 268 0.62 17.33 -22.44
N GLU A 269 0.48 16.06 -22.85
CA GLU A 269 -0.70 15.24 -22.52
C GLU A 269 -0.87 15.07 -21.01
N ALA A 270 0.23 14.85 -20.26
CA ALA A 270 0.19 14.69 -18.82
C ALA A 270 -0.28 15.98 -18.12
N PHE A 271 0.07 17.15 -18.63
CA PHE A 271 -0.40 18.45 -18.14
C PHE A 271 -1.72 18.90 -18.75
N GLN A 272 -2.33 18.11 -19.67
CA GLN A 272 -3.57 18.48 -20.38
C GLN A 272 -3.44 19.86 -21.03
N ASP A 273 -2.33 20.11 -21.73
CA ASP A 273 -1.94 21.35 -22.39
C ASP A 273 -1.80 22.60 -21.46
N ASP A 274 -1.72 22.38 -20.15
CA ASP A 274 -1.48 23.45 -19.15
C ASP A 274 0.01 23.50 -18.79
N VAL A 275 0.39 24.48 -17.95
CA VAL A 275 1.76 24.63 -17.47
C VAL A 275 1.93 24.02 -16.08
N PRO A 276 3.11 23.47 -15.74
CA PRO A 276 3.38 22.99 -14.39
C PRO A 276 3.32 24.14 -13.38
N LYS A 277 2.82 23.85 -12.18
CA LYS A 277 2.81 24.80 -11.05
C LYS A 277 4.22 25.10 -10.55
N ASP A 278 5.09 24.10 -10.62
CA ASP A 278 6.49 24.18 -10.19
C ASP A 278 7.33 23.14 -10.93
N GLU A 279 8.65 23.35 -10.94
CA GLU A 279 9.64 22.46 -11.53
C GLU A 279 10.68 22.04 -10.49
N ILE A 280 10.91 20.73 -10.37
CA ILE A 280 11.82 20.13 -9.38
C ILE A 280 12.91 19.35 -10.12
N SER A 281 14.15 19.57 -9.76
CA SER A 281 15.30 18.78 -10.26
C SER A 281 15.73 17.76 -9.22
N VAL A 282 15.95 16.52 -9.66
CA VAL A 282 16.44 15.42 -8.82
C VAL A 282 17.75 14.91 -9.40
N THR A 283 18.84 15.10 -8.67
CA THR A 283 20.17 14.63 -8.98
C THR A 283 20.62 13.58 -7.95
N ASP A 284 21.82 13.00 -8.13
CA ASP A 284 22.41 12.08 -7.13
C ASP A 284 22.57 12.74 -5.74
N ARG A 285 22.70 14.07 -5.69
CA ARG A 285 22.77 14.82 -4.43
C ARG A 285 21.45 14.77 -3.67
N GLU A 286 20.34 14.92 -4.36
CA GLU A 286 19.00 14.85 -3.74
C GLU A 286 18.69 13.44 -3.23
N LEU A 287 19.09 12.40 -3.98
CA LEU A 287 18.98 11.00 -3.52
C LEU A 287 19.85 10.74 -2.29
N LYS A 288 21.10 11.25 -2.31
CA LYS A 288 21.97 11.13 -1.14
C LYS A 288 21.39 11.84 0.09
N LYS A 289 20.82 13.03 -0.07
CA LYS A 289 20.15 13.75 1.01
C LYS A 289 18.98 12.94 1.58
N ALA A 290 18.13 12.36 0.71
CA ALA A 290 17.04 11.49 1.11
C ALA A 290 17.53 10.28 1.91
N TYR A 291 18.61 9.65 1.47
CA TYR A 291 19.26 8.55 2.16
C TYR A 291 19.76 8.96 3.56
N ASP A 292 20.50 10.07 3.65
CA ASP A 292 21.08 10.56 4.90
C ASP A 292 19.99 10.91 5.94
N GLU A 293 18.84 11.44 5.50
CA GLU A 293 17.70 11.75 6.38
C GLU A 293 17.03 10.49 6.96
N LEU A 294 17.09 9.37 6.28
CA LEU A 294 16.46 8.11 6.70
C LEU A 294 17.38 7.25 7.58
N GLN A 295 18.69 7.52 7.59
CA GLN A 295 19.62 6.84 8.47
C GLN A 295 19.53 7.40 9.89
N THR A 296 19.25 6.54 10.87
CA THR A 296 19.18 6.96 12.28
C THR A 296 20.12 6.18 13.19
N ALA A 297 20.77 5.14 12.66
CA ALA A 297 21.70 4.30 13.40
C ALA A 297 22.88 3.84 12.55
N SER A 298 23.88 3.26 13.17
CA SER A 298 25.05 2.64 12.56
C SER A 298 25.61 1.53 13.45
N GLY A 299 26.42 0.65 12.89
CA GLY A 299 27.16 -0.37 13.61
C GLY A 299 26.39 -1.68 13.81
N LYS A 300 26.24 -2.14 15.07
CA LYS A 300 25.61 -3.43 15.38
C LYS A 300 24.11 -3.43 15.05
N ILE A 301 23.61 -4.55 14.51
CA ILE A 301 22.19 -4.77 14.28
C ILE A 301 21.66 -5.93 15.12
N ASP A 302 20.39 -5.86 15.49
CA ASP A 302 19.66 -6.92 16.17
C ASP A 302 18.78 -7.71 15.20
N PHE A 303 18.33 -7.06 14.10
CA PHE A 303 17.50 -7.72 13.09
C PHE A 303 17.58 -7.07 11.72
N VAL A 304 17.12 -7.82 10.72
CA VAL A 304 16.81 -7.35 9.36
C VAL A 304 15.34 -7.63 9.06
N LEU A 305 14.64 -6.64 8.53
CA LEU A 305 13.25 -6.76 8.11
C LEU A 305 13.11 -6.28 6.66
N LEU A 306 12.77 -7.20 5.77
CA LEU A 306 12.58 -6.98 4.34
C LEU A 306 11.12 -7.17 3.94
N GLY A 307 10.70 -6.62 2.79
CA GLY A 307 9.35 -6.83 2.25
C GLY A 307 8.32 -5.80 2.72
N CYS A 308 8.65 -4.52 2.62
CA CYS A 308 7.71 -3.41 2.80
C CYS A 308 7.83 -2.42 1.62
N PRO A 309 6.96 -2.55 0.58
CA PRO A 309 5.84 -3.50 0.39
C PRO A 309 6.23 -4.98 0.32
N HIS A 310 5.23 -5.86 0.42
CA HIS A 310 5.42 -7.30 0.31
C HIS A 310 6.24 -7.68 -0.91
N TYR A 311 7.24 -8.51 -0.71
CA TYR A 311 8.15 -8.95 -1.75
C TYR A 311 7.45 -9.79 -2.82
N THR A 312 7.85 -9.57 -4.06
CA THR A 312 7.50 -10.40 -5.22
C THR A 312 8.32 -11.70 -5.24
N LEU A 313 7.96 -12.62 -6.13
CA LEU A 313 8.74 -13.84 -6.35
C LEU A 313 10.19 -13.53 -6.76
N LYS A 314 10.39 -12.50 -7.60
CA LYS A 314 11.72 -12.05 -8.06
C LYS A 314 12.59 -11.62 -6.88
N GLN A 315 12.06 -10.78 -6.00
CA GLN A 315 12.80 -10.32 -4.82
C GLN A 315 13.13 -11.48 -3.84
N LEU A 316 12.22 -12.47 -3.69
CA LEU A 316 12.50 -13.68 -2.92
C LEU A 316 13.63 -14.54 -3.54
N GLU A 317 13.71 -14.62 -4.87
CA GLU A 317 14.82 -15.24 -5.60
C GLU A 317 16.15 -14.53 -5.33
N GLU A 318 16.15 -13.19 -5.37
CA GLU A 318 17.34 -12.36 -5.11
C GLU A 318 17.86 -12.58 -3.68
N VAL A 319 16.96 -12.55 -2.67
CA VAL A 319 17.34 -12.86 -1.27
C VAL A 319 17.93 -14.28 -1.16
N ALA A 320 17.29 -15.27 -1.78
CA ALA A 320 17.78 -16.64 -1.76
C ALA A 320 19.16 -16.76 -2.43
N GLY A 321 19.36 -16.07 -3.54
CA GLY A 321 20.65 -16.01 -4.24
C GLY A 321 21.77 -15.43 -3.37
N LEU A 322 21.48 -14.33 -2.69
CA LEU A 322 22.43 -13.66 -1.80
C LEU A 322 22.75 -14.46 -0.53
N LEU A 323 21.81 -15.25 -0.02
CA LEU A 323 21.98 -16.08 1.18
C LEU A 323 22.54 -17.48 0.88
N LYS A 324 22.62 -17.88 -0.40
CA LYS A 324 23.09 -19.22 -0.78
C LYS A 324 24.50 -19.50 -0.26
N GLY A 325 24.64 -20.55 0.55
CA GLY A 325 25.91 -20.94 1.20
C GLY A 325 26.34 -20.07 2.37
N LYS A 326 25.53 -19.06 2.76
CA LYS A 326 25.79 -18.21 3.92
C LYS A 326 24.93 -18.62 5.12
N LYS A 327 25.28 -18.12 6.28
CA LYS A 327 24.50 -18.22 7.53
C LYS A 327 24.32 -16.85 8.16
N ILE A 328 23.10 -16.56 8.56
CA ILE A 328 22.80 -15.39 9.37
C ILE A 328 23.49 -15.56 10.72
N ARG A 329 24.08 -14.48 11.21
CA ARG A 329 24.81 -14.48 12.49
C ARG A 329 23.86 -14.83 13.64
N GLU A 330 24.32 -15.66 14.55
CA GLU A 330 23.60 -15.99 15.77
C GLU A 330 23.27 -14.70 16.56
N GLY A 331 22.01 -14.60 17.01
CA GLY A 331 21.47 -13.42 17.69
C GLY A 331 20.95 -12.32 16.77
N VAL A 332 21.06 -12.45 15.44
CA VAL A 332 20.41 -11.58 14.46
C VAL A 332 19.16 -12.28 13.92
N SER A 333 18.02 -11.62 14.03
CA SER A 333 16.78 -12.09 13.40
C SER A 333 16.68 -11.57 11.95
N PHE A 334 16.14 -12.38 11.05
CA PHE A 334 16.00 -11.99 9.63
C PHE A 334 14.63 -12.41 9.11
N TRP A 335 13.81 -11.43 8.73
CA TRP A 335 12.48 -11.67 8.20
C TRP A 335 12.30 -11.08 6.81
N VAL A 336 11.58 -11.83 5.98
CA VAL A 336 11.14 -11.40 4.65
C VAL A 336 9.63 -11.50 4.59
N CYS A 337 8.95 -10.36 4.53
CA CYS A 337 7.49 -10.29 4.40
C CYS A 337 7.09 -10.40 2.93
N THR A 338 6.10 -11.25 2.66
CA THR A 338 5.59 -11.47 1.30
C THR A 338 4.12 -11.90 1.32
N SER A 339 3.46 -11.93 0.15
CA SER A 339 2.10 -12.48 0.02
C SER A 339 2.12 -14.01 0.07
N ALA A 340 0.98 -14.61 0.46
CA ALA A 340 0.83 -16.07 0.44
C ALA A 340 1.04 -16.64 -0.97
N THR A 341 0.56 -15.94 -2.00
CA THR A 341 0.74 -16.33 -3.41
C THR A 341 2.21 -16.38 -3.81
N ALA A 342 2.99 -15.34 -3.50
CA ALA A 342 4.42 -15.31 -3.82
C ALA A 342 5.20 -16.36 -3.01
N ARG A 343 4.86 -16.57 -1.73
CA ARG A 343 5.50 -17.61 -0.90
C ARG A 343 5.31 -19.02 -1.47
N ILE A 344 4.10 -19.38 -1.90
CA ILE A 344 3.82 -20.69 -2.49
C ILE A 344 4.73 -20.95 -3.72
N LEU A 345 4.89 -19.94 -4.57
CA LEU A 345 5.77 -20.04 -5.74
C LEU A 345 7.24 -20.09 -5.32
N ALA A 346 7.66 -19.34 -4.34
CA ALA A 346 9.02 -19.35 -3.80
C ALA A 346 9.36 -20.70 -3.12
N GLU A 347 8.41 -21.35 -2.45
CA GLU A 347 8.57 -22.71 -1.92
C GLU A 347 8.80 -23.73 -3.03
N ARG A 348 8.00 -23.69 -4.09
CA ARG A 348 8.15 -24.59 -5.27
C ARG A 348 9.50 -24.43 -5.96
N ASN A 349 10.05 -23.21 -5.97
CA ASN A 349 11.36 -22.91 -6.55
C ASN A 349 12.54 -23.14 -5.58
N GLY A 350 12.25 -23.54 -4.32
CA GLY A 350 13.27 -23.81 -3.30
C GLY A 350 13.84 -22.56 -2.61
N TYR A 351 13.37 -21.35 -2.94
CA TYR A 351 13.89 -20.09 -2.40
C TYR A 351 13.62 -19.97 -0.89
N VAL A 352 12.42 -20.35 -0.44
CA VAL A 352 12.09 -20.38 1.00
C VAL A 352 13.04 -21.30 1.76
N GLY A 353 13.32 -22.52 1.22
CA GLY A 353 14.25 -23.46 1.83
C GLY A 353 15.69 -22.91 1.98
N ILE A 354 16.16 -22.14 0.99
CA ILE A 354 17.48 -21.49 1.05
C ILE A 354 17.48 -20.39 2.13
N ILE A 355 16.48 -19.53 2.16
CA ILE A 355 16.38 -18.40 3.12
C ILE A 355 16.27 -18.95 4.55
N GLU A 356 15.38 -19.91 4.80
CA GLU A 356 15.17 -20.49 6.12
C GLU A 356 16.35 -21.41 6.52
N GLY A 357 16.95 -22.09 5.56
CA GLY A 357 18.20 -22.84 5.78
C GLY A 357 19.39 -21.95 6.18
N ALA A 358 19.42 -20.70 5.76
CA ALA A 358 20.42 -19.72 6.20
C ALA A 358 20.16 -19.16 7.62
N GLY A 359 18.97 -19.39 8.19
CA GLY A 359 18.54 -18.88 9.50
C GLY A 359 17.55 -17.73 9.42
N GLY A 360 17.10 -17.37 8.21
CA GLY A 360 16.03 -16.38 8.00
C GLY A 360 14.64 -16.99 8.15
N ARG A 361 13.62 -16.14 7.98
CA ARG A 361 12.22 -16.57 7.97
C ARG A 361 11.45 -15.80 6.91
N VAL A 362 10.72 -16.52 6.06
CA VAL A 362 9.74 -15.94 5.15
C VAL A 362 8.39 -15.94 5.85
N VAL A 363 7.81 -14.75 6.05
CA VAL A 363 6.52 -14.59 6.72
C VAL A 363 5.46 -14.06 5.74
N VAL A 364 4.24 -14.53 5.91
CA VAL A 364 3.07 -14.10 5.15
C VAL A 364 2.09 -13.37 6.05
N ASP A 365 1.08 -12.76 5.45
CA ASP A 365 -0.04 -12.12 6.15
C ASP A 365 0.37 -11.01 7.13
N THR A 366 1.62 -10.53 7.05
CA THR A 366 2.24 -9.70 8.08
C THR A 366 2.65 -8.34 7.54
N CYS A 367 2.07 -7.28 8.11
CA CYS A 367 2.50 -5.90 7.89
C CYS A 367 3.55 -5.47 8.91
N ILE A 368 4.46 -4.59 8.50
CA ILE A 368 5.47 -4.00 9.40
C ILE A 368 4.85 -3.06 10.45
N ASP A 369 3.60 -2.65 10.25
CA ASP A 369 2.88 -1.70 11.12
C ASP A 369 2.06 -2.41 12.21
N GLU A 370 2.19 -3.73 12.33
CA GLU A 370 1.40 -4.53 13.27
C GLU A 370 2.08 -4.68 14.64
N PRO A 371 1.29 -4.93 15.70
CA PRO A 371 1.79 -5.04 17.09
C PRO A 371 2.83 -6.15 17.30
N CYS A 372 2.88 -7.16 16.46
CA CYS A 372 3.87 -8.24 16.55
C CYS A 372 5.33 -7.74 16.56
N TRP A 373 5.59 -6.54 16.03
CA TRP A 373 6.92 -5.94 16.01
C TRP A 373 7.27 -5.15 17.28
N PHE A 374 6.37 -4.98 18.25
CA PHE A 374 6.66 -4.29 19.52
C PHE A 374 7.81 -4.92 20.31
N ALA A 375 8.09 -6.22 20.11
CA ALA A 375 9.27 -6.89 20.65
C ALA A 375 10.60 -6.26 20.23
N PHE A 376 10.61 -5.47 19.14
CA PHE A 376 11.78 -4.83 18.56
C PHE A 376 11.82 -3.31 18.75
N LYS A 377 10.88 -2.73 19.48
CA LYS A 377 10.82 -1.26 19.70
C LYS A 377 12.11 -0.64 20.25
N ASP A 378 12.89 -1.41 21.04
CA ASP A 378 14.15 -0.99 21.64
C ASP A 378 15.39 -1.59 20.95
N LYS A 379 15.21 -2.16 19.75
CA LYS A 379 16.24 -2.83 18.96
C LYS A 379 16.67 -1.98 17.77
N VAL A 380 17.88 -2.25 17.29
CA VAL A 380 18.41 -1.63 16.06
C VAL A 380 18.16 -2.55 14.89
N GLY A 381 17.37 -2.07 13.93
CA GLY A 381 17.02 -2.82 12.72
C GLY A 381 17.72 -2.32 11.48
N MET A 382 17.81 -3.17 10.46
CA MET A 382 18.19 -2.80 9.11
C MET A 382 17.14 -3.24 8.11
N THR A 383 16.89 -2.44 7.10
CA THR A 383 15.90 -2.70 6.05
C THR A 383 16.33 -2.10 4.72
N ASP A 384 15.91 -2.73 3.63
CA ASP A 384 16.03 -2.18 2.29
C ASP A 384 14.86 -1.28 1.89
N SER A 385 13.89 -1.14 2.81
CA SER A 385 12.71 -0.31 2.63
C SER A 385 12.80 1.02 3.40
N PRO A 386 13.11 2.14 2.76
CA PRO A 386 12.93 3.47 3.31
C PRO A 386 11.53 3.73 3.89
N LYS A 387 10.47 3.12 3.35
CA LYS A 387 9.11 3.19 3.90
C LYS A 387 9.04 2.55 5.29
N CYS A 388 9.63 1.36 5.47
CA CYS A 388 9.71 0.68 6.75
C CYS A 388 10.43 1.55 7.80
N ALA A 389 11.58 2.10 7.44
CA ALA A 389 12.34 3.00 8.31
C ALA A 389 11.56 4.29 8.64
N TYR A 390 10.81 4.84 7.68
CA TYR A 390 10.01 6.06 7.86
C TYR A 390 8.88 5.89 8.88
N TYR A 391 8.20 4.74 8.90
CA TYR A 391 7.15 4.45 9.89
C TYR A 391 7.66 4.24 11.31
N ARG A 392 8.87 3.72 11.46
CA ARG A 392 9.58 3.58 12.75
C ARG A 392 8.78 2.99 13.90
N ARG A 393 8.60 1.69 13.86
CA ARG A 393 8.06 0.94 15.01
C ARG A 393 9.15 0.44 15.96
N PHE A 394 10.42 0.59 15.63
CA PHE A 394 11.60 0.27 16.42
C PHE A 394 12.43 1.52 16.70
N LYS A 395 13.32 1.45 17.70
CA LYS A 395 14.09 2.61 18.20
C LYS A 395 14.91 3.29 17.12
N ASP A 396 15.69 2.52 16.39
CA ASP A 396 16.60 2.99 15.37
C ASP A 396 16.56 2.07 14.13
N ALA A 397 16.68 2.65 12.94
CA ALA A 397 16.71 1.93 11.68
C ALA A 397 17.89 2.35 10.82
N MET A 398 18.54 1.35 10.24
CA MET A 398 19.48 1.54 9.14
C MET A 398 18.77 1.20 7.83
N VAL A 399 18.99 2.00 6.80
CA VAL A 399 18.51 1.68 5.47
C VAL A 399 19.69 1.39 4.55
N GLY A 400 19.54 0.45 3.62
CA GLY A 400 20.56 0.09 2.65
C GLY A 400 19.98 -0.76 1.54
N ARG A 401 20.80 -1.07 0.55
CA ARG A 401 20.41 -1.99 -0.52
C ARG A 401 20.21 -3.40 0.03
N LEU A 402 19.55 -4.25 -0.72
CA LEU A 402 19.30 -5.63 -0.31
C LEU A 402 20.60 -6.37 0.05
N GLU A 403 21.67 -6.17 -0.74
CA GLU A 403 22.98 -6.75 -0.50
C GLU A 403 23.58 -6.29 0.84
N ASP A 404 23.44 -4.99 1.16
CA ASP A 404 23.89 -4.41 2.43
C ASP A 404 23.16 -5.04 3.62
N CYS A 405 21.84 -5.26 3.47
CA CYS A 405 21.00 -5.90 4.49
C CYS A 405 21.40 -7.35 4.74
N VAL A 406 21.63 -8.13 3.67
CA VAL A 406 22.09 -9.51 3.78
C VAL A 406 23.50 -9.58 4.39
N ASP A 407 24.40 -8.71 3.96
CA ASP A 407 25.78 -8.66 4.47
C ASP A 407 25.80 -8.30 5.95
N ALA A 408 25.01 -7.31 6.35
CA ALA A 408 24.85 -6.94 7.76
C ALA A 408 24.25 -8.06 8.61
N ALA A 409 23.29 -8.83 8.08
CA ALA A 409 22.73 -9.99 8.76
C ALA A 409 23.78 -11.09 9.01
N VAL A 410 24.64 -11.34 8.02
CA VAL A 410 25.73 -12.36 8.13
C VAL A 410 26.81 -11.88 9.08
N LYS A 411 27.18 -10.60 9.06
CA LYS A 411 28.22 -10.01 9.92
C LYS A 411 27.70 -9.65 11.33
N GLY A 412 26.40 -9.41 11.52
CA GLY A 412 25.77 -8.89 12.72
C GLY A 412 25.98 -7.38 12.92
N ARG A 413 26.42 -6.69 11.88
CA ARG A 413 26.69 -5.25 11.89
C ARG A 413 26.77 -4.70 10.47
N ARG A 414 26.48 -3.43 10.31
CA ARG A 414 26.78 -2.66 9.13
C ARG A 414 28.17 -2.01 9.31
N GLU A 415 29.01 -2.12 8.29
CA GLU A 415 30.34 -1.46 8.21
C GLU A 415 30.19 0.00 7.76
#